data_10ed5bf9b8368e606304b9e0dc5e2270
#
_entry.id   10ed5bf9b8368e606304b9e0dc5e2270
#
_cell.length_a   1.000
_cell.length_b   1.000
_cell.length_c   1.000
_cell.angle_alpha   90.00
_cell.angle_beta   90.00
_cell.angle_gamma   90.00
#
_symmetry.space_group_name_H-M   'P 1'
#
loop_
_entity.id
_entity.type
_entity.pdbx_description
1 polymer ?
#
loop_
_entity_poly.entity_id
_entity_poly.type
_entity_poly.pdbx_seq_one_letter_code
_entity_poly.pdbx_strand_id
1 'polypeptide(L)'
;QVEGDIDWPRRFDLMQHHSGEHIVSGIAHARYGCENVGFHMGSDVITIDLSVELTQEQVRELEEAANRYIWEDHPIQIAFPSPQELEVLTYRSKKALTGRVRIVSFPGADTCACCGTHVSSSGQVGLVKLLSCQKFRSGVRIELVCGKRALDHLSRVWEQNHQISNLLSAKAGETAGAVARLLEENQTLKGRLAALEDTRFAALAEQYRDAGDLLLFEEGLSPDSLRRLAAAVLETCGGRCACFSGQDGSGYRY
;
A
#
# COMPACT_ATOMS: atom_id res chain seq x y z
N GLN A 1 4.46 -47.43 -13.02
CA GLN A 1 4.15 -46.19 -13.74
C GLN A 1 3.15 -45.39 -12.88
N VAL A 2 3.38 -44.12 -12.69
CA VAL A 2 2.47 -43.17 -12.07
C VAL A 2 2.12 -42.12 -13.11
N GLU A 3 0.85 -41.76 -13.18
CA GLU A 3 0.35 -40.64 -13.97
C GLU A 3 0.25 -39.43 -13.05
N GLY A 4 0.81 -38.30 -13.45
CA GLY A 4 0.80 -37.08 -12.66
C GLY A 4 0.15 -35.95 -13.45
N ASP A 5 -0.81 -35.30 -12.85
CA ASP A 5 -1.46 -34.11 -13.41
C ASP A 5 -0.94 -32.83 -12.72
N ILE A 6 -0.64 -31.82 -13.51
CA ILE A 6 -0.11 -30.56 -13.02
C ILE A 6 -1.23 -29.53 -12.98
N ASP A 7 -1.45 -28.92 -11.81
CA ASP A 7 -2.25 -27.70 -11.70
C ASP A 7 -1.56 -26.59 -12.50
N TRP A 8 -1.89 -26.52 -13.79
CA TRP A 8 -1.23 -25.61 -14.73
C TRP A 8 -1.49 -24.13 -14.38
N PRO A 9 -2.71 -23.69 -14.03
CA PRO A 9 -2.94 -22.31 -13.62
C PRO A 9 -2.04 -21.85 -12.47
N ARG A 10 -1.93 -22.67 -11.42
CA ARG A 10 -1.02 -22.39 -10.30
C ARG A 10 0.46 -22.42 -10.71
N ARG A 11 0.84 -23.38 -11.53
CA ARG A 11 2.22 -23.49 -12.03
C ARG A 11 2.59 -22.27 -12.85
N PHE A 12 1.74 -21.85 -13.76
CA PHE A 12 1.98 -20.72 -14.64
C PHE A 12 2.04 -19.39 -13.87
N ASP A 13 1.15 -19.18 -12.90
CA ASP A 13 1.18 -18.03 -11.98
C ASP A 13 2.54 -17.92 -11.25
N LEU A 14 3.05 -19.03 -10.70
CA LEU A 14 4.36 -19.03 -10.04
C LEU A 14 5.51 -18.79 -11.03
N MET A 15 5.41 -19.27 -12.27
CA MET A 15 6.39 -19.00 -13.32
C MET A 15 6.39 -17.52 -13.73
N GLN A 16 5.22 -16.89 -13.85
CA GLN A 16 5.09 -15.45 -14.11
C GLN A 16 5.76 -14.63 -13.02
N HIS A 17 5.50 -14.95 -11.75
CA HIS A 17 6.09 -14.24 -10.62
C HIS A 17 7.59 -14.42 -10.51
N HIS A 18 8.10 -15.64 -10.73
CA HIS A 18 9.53 -15.90 -10.69
C HIS A 18 10.27 -15.20 -11.83
N SER A 19 9.70 -15.22 -13.03
CA SER A 19 10.28 -14.52 -14.18
C SER A 19 10.22 -13.00 -14.02
N GLY A 20 9.12 -12.48 -13.47
CA GLY A 20 8.99 -11.06 -13.15
C GLY A 20 9.99 -10.60 -12.08
N GLU A 21 10.28 -11.45 -11.08
CA GLU A 21 11.35 -11.19 -10.10
C GLU A 21 12.71 -11.02 -10.79
N HIS A 22 13.08 -11.95 -11.69
CA HIS A 22 14.33 -11.85 -12.43
C HIS A 22 14.43 -10.57 -13.25
N ILE A 23 13.36 -10.19 -13.96
CA ILE A 23 13.33 -8.97 -14.77
C ILE A 23 13.52 -7.73 -13.87
N VAL A 24 12.76 -7.62 -12.79
CA VAL A 24 12.85 -6.49 -11.86
C VAL A 24 14.21 -6.43 -11.19
N SER A 25 14.69 -7.55 -10.63
CA SER A 25 16.00 -7.60 -9.95
C SER A 25 17.17 -7.34 -10.89
N GLY A 26 17.13 -7.86 -12.12
CA GLY A 26 18.18 -7.66 -13.11
C GLY A 26 18.24 -6.20 -13.58
N ILE A 27 17.11 -5.58 -13.87
CA ILE A 27 17.04 -4.15 -14.23
C ILE A 27 17.48 -3.27 -13.05
N ALA A 28 17.07 -3.59 -11.81
CA ALA A 28 17.52 -2.86 -10.62
C ALA A 28 19.04 -2.97 -10.43
N HIS A 29 19.60 -4.17 -10.64
CA HIS A 29 21.04 -4.37 -10.61
C HIS A 29 21.77 -3.52 -11.67
N ALA A 30 21.32 -3.58 -12.91
CA ALA A 30 21.95 -2.87 -14.01
C ALA A 30 21.89 -1.33 -13.87
N ARG A 31 20.78 -0.78 -13.36
CA ARG A 31 20.56 0.66 -13.27
C ARG A 31 21.06 1.29 -11.98
N TYR A 32 20.91 0.59 -10.86
CA TYR A 32 21.12 1.16 -9.53
C TYR A 32 22.19 0.42 -8.72
N GLY A 33 22.85 -0.59 -9.30
CA GLY A 33 23.84 -1.41 -8.59
C GLY A 33 23.25 -2.24 -7.44
N CYS A 34 21.94 -2.51 -7.48
CA CYS A 34 21.27 -3.26 -6.43
C CYS A 34 21.58 -4.76 -6.53
N GLU A 35 21.91 -5.40 -5.40
CA GLU A 35 21.90 -6.85 -5.29
C GLU A 35 20.57 -7.33 -4.72
N ASN A 36 20.00 -8.40 -5.29
CA ASN A 36 18.88 -9.10 -4.68
C ASN A 36 19.40 -9.97 -3.53
N VAL A 37 19.22 -9.50 -2.30
CA VAL A 37 19.68 -10.17 -1.07
C VAL A 37 18.60 -11.01 -0.41
N GLY A 38 17.37 -10.99 -0.89
CA GLY A 38 16.25 -11.78 -0.40
C GLY A 38 15.13 -11.89 -1.41
N PHE A 39 14.50 -13.06 -1.47
CA PHE A 39 13.33 -13.34 -2.30
C PHE A 39 12.39 -14.28 -1.56
N HIS A 40 11.11 -13.94 -1.54
CA HIS A 40 10.06 -14.80 -0.99
C HIS A 40 8.85 -14.81 -1.93
N MET A 41 8.40 -16.01 -2.27
CA MET A 41 7.21 -16.21 -3.09
C MET A 41 6.02 -16.56 -2.21
N GLY A 42 5.25 -15.53 -1.86
CA GLY A 42 4.02 -15.68 -1.07
C GLY A 42 2.82 -16.10 -1.91
N SER A 43 1.71 -16.43 -1.23
CA SER A 43 0.44 -16.77 -1.87
C SER A 43 -0.21 -15.58 -2.58
N ASP A 44 -0.08 -14.39 -2.02
CA ASP A 44 -0.75 -13.18 -2.52
C ASP A 44 0.22 -12.24 -3.24
N VAL A 45 1.37 -12.02 -2.67
CA VAL A 45 2.43 -11.16 -3.20
C VAL A 45 3.78 -11.88 -3.15
N ILE A 46 4.72 -11.43 -3.97
CA ILE A 46 6.12 -11.80 -3.81
C ILE A 46 6.90 -10.60 -3.26
N THR A 47 7.96 -10.88 -2.51
CA THR A 47 8.84 -9.84 -2.00
C THR A 47 10.26 -10.04 -2.49
N ILE A 48 10.92 -8.93 -2.84
CA ILE A 48 12.35 -8.87 -3.12
C ILE A 48 13.02 -7.88 -2.16
N ASP A 49 14.18 -8.26 -1.64
CA ASP A 49 15.01 -7.40 -0.82
C ASP A 49 16.21 -6.95 -1.65
N LEU A 50 16.32 -5.66 -1.88
CA LEU A 50 17.44 -5.04 -2.60
C LEU A 50 18.42 -4.41 -1.62
N SER A 51 19.72 -4.47 -1.95
CA SER A 51 20.79 -4.00 -1.07
C SER A 51 20.95 -2.49 -0.97
N VAL A 52 20.27 -1.72 -1.84
CA VAL A 52 20.37 -0.27 -1.95
C VAL A 52 19.01 0.38 -1.73
N GLU A 53 18.99 1.55 -1.08
CA GLU A 53 17.77 2.37 -0.96
C GLU A 53 17.40 2.95 -2.31
N LEU A 54 16.10 2.90 -2.66
CA LEU A 54 15.55 3.48 -3.88
C LEU A 54 14.56 4.58 -3.53
N THR A 55 14.60 5.67 -4.30
CA THR A 55 13.59 6.73 -4.22
C THR A 55 12.27 6.28 -4.87
N GLN A 56 11.17 6.96 -4.56
CA GLN A 56 9.87 6.69 -5.18
C GLN A 56 9.91 6.87 -6.71
N GLU A 57 10.74 7.79 -7.20
CA GLU A 57 10.94 7.99 -8.64
C GLU A 57 11.64 6.79 -9.27
N GLN A 58 12.74 6.34 -8.66
CA GLN A 58 13.48 5.15 -9.13
C GLN A 58 12.61 3.88 -9.12
N VAL A 59 11.70 3.75 -8.14
CA VAL A 59 10.75 2.62 -8.10
C VAL A 59 9.77 2.71 -9.28
N ARG A 60 9.27 3.90 -9.63
CA ARG A 60 8.41 4.09 -10.81
C ARG A 60 9.15 3.79 -12.10
N GLU A 61 10.37 4.31 -12.27
CA GLU A 61 11.21 4.02 -13.42
C GLU A 61 11.55 2.53 -13.58
N LEU A 62 11.74 1.84 -12.45
CA LEU A 62 11.99 0.40 -12.41
C LEU A 62 10.75 -0.38 -12.88
N GLU A 63 9.56 -0.03 -12.40
CA GLU A 63 8.30 -0.63 -12.83
C GLU A 63 8.06 -0.42 -14.34
N GLU A 64 8.24 0.80 -14.82
CA GLU A 64 8.10 1.11 -16.25
C GLU A 64 9.09 0.34 -17.11
N ALA A 65 10.34 0.26 -16.69
CA ALA A 65 11.37 -0.47 -17.43
C ALA A 65 11.09 -1.97 -17.46
N ALA A 66 10.64 -2.55 -16.34
CA ALA A 66 10.26 -3.96 -16.27
C ALA A 66 9.07 -4.27 -17.20
N ASN A 67 8.05 -3.43 -17.19
CA ASN A 67 6.90 -3.63 -18.07
C ASN A 67 7.24 -3.41 -19.55
N ARG A 68 8.08 -2.45 -19.87
CA ARG A 68 8.57 -2.25 -21.26
C ARG A 68 9.29 -3.51 -21.75
N TYR A 69 10.20 -4.07 -20.96
CA TYR A 69 10.90 -5.31 -21.29
C TYR A 69 9.93 -6.49 -21.49
N ILE A 70 8.88 -6.58 -20.66
CA ILE A 70 7.83 -7.59 -20.80
C ILE A 70 7.11 -7.45 -22.15
N TRP A 71 6.74 -6.24 -22.53
CA TRP A 71 5.99 -5.98 -23.78
C TRP A 71 6.83 -6.17 -25.04
N GLU A 72 8.15 -6.08 -24.94
CA GLU A 72 9.08 -6.39 -26.05
C GLU A 72 9.18 -7.89 -26.36
N ASP A 73 8.65 -8.76 -25.48
CA ASP A 73 8.51 -10.20 -25.62
C ASP A 73 9.81 -10.93 -25.99
N HIS A 74 10.84 -10.74 -25.19
CA HIS A 74 12.13 -11.41 -25.36
C HIS A 74 12.08 -12.90 -24.99
N PRO A 75 12.69 -13.81 -25.80
CA PRO A 75 12.77 -15.22 -25.45
C PRO A 75 13.67 -15.45 -24.25
N ILE A 76 13.23 -16.24 -23.28
CA ILE A 76 14.01 -16.63 -22.11
C ILE A 76 14.84 -17.85 -22.44
N GLN A 77 16.14 -17.76 -22.23
CA GLN A 77 17.10 -18.80 -22.59
C GLN A 77 17.54 -19.60 -21.37
N ILE A 78 17.63 -20.90 -21.51
CA ILE A 78 18.12 -21.81 -20.48
C ILE A 78 19.30 -22.57 -21.04
N ALA A 79 20.44 -22.50 -20.34
CA ALA A 79 21.67 -23.15 -20.73
C ALA A 79 22.32 -23.92 -19.56
N PHE A 80 23.15 -24.87 -19.88
CA PHE A 80 24.01 -25.61 -18.96
C PHE A 80 25.47 -25.52 -19.45
N PRO A 81 26.10 -24.33 -19.24
CA PRO A 81 27.46 -24.10 -19.72
C PRO A 81 28.46 -25.10 -19.14
N SER A 82 29.52 -25.37 -19.88
CA SER A 82 30.70 -26.09 -19.36
C SER A 82 31.44 -25.25 -18.32
N PRO A 83 32.31 -25.85 -17.49
CA PRO A 83 33.12 -25.08 -16.55
C PRO A 83 33.94 -23.97 -17.19
N GLN A 84 34.48 -24.20 -18.38
CA GLN A 84 35.26 -23.18 -19.12
C GLN A 84 34.39 -22.01 -19.58
N GLU A 85 33.16 -22.28 -20.04
CA GLU A 85 32.20 -21.24 -20.44
C GLU A 85 31.71 -20.44 -19.24
N LEU A 86 31.55 -21.08 -18.06
CA LEU A 86 31.15 -20.39 -16.83
C LEU A 86 32.20 -19.39 -16.33
N GLU A 87 33.49 -19.66 -16.55
CA GLU A 87 34.59 -18.76 -16.14
C GLU A 87 34.55 -17.42 -16.88
N VAL A 88 34.04 -17.37 -18.09
CA VAL A 88 33.94 -16.15 -18.92
C VAL A 88 32.55 -15.53 -18.95
N LEU A 89 31.53 -16.26 -18.44
CA LEU A 89 30.15 -15.79 -18.43
C LEU A 89 29.90 -14.87 -17.23
N THR A 90 29.43 -13.68 -17.51
CA THR A 90 28.93 -12.78 -16.46
C THR A 90 27.50 -13.15 -16.08
N TYR A 91 27.29 -13.63 -14.84
CA TYR A 91 25.98 -13.98 -14.32
C TYR A 91 25.87 -13.68 -12.83
N ARG A 92 24.65 -13.47 -12.36
CA ARG A 92 24.36 -13.31 -10.93
C ARG A 92 24.18 -14.66 -10.25
N SER A 93 24.66 -14.80 -9.03
CA SER A 93 24.42 -15.98 -8.22
C SER A 93 24.35 -15.60 -6.75
N LYS A 94 23.35 -16.14 -6.03
CA LYS A 94 23.19 -15.95 -4.58
C LYS A 94 24.11 -16.85 -3.73
N LYS A 95 24.77 -17.83 -4.35
CA LYS A 95 25.61 -18.84 -3.66
C LYS A 95 26.81 -19.20 -4.52
N ALA A 96 27.87 -19.65 -3.87
CA ALA A 96 28.95 -20.36 -4.55
C ALA A 96 28.37 -21.66 -5.12
N LEU A 97 28.58 -21.91 -6.40
CA LEU A 97 28.02 -23.06 -7.11
C LEU A 97 29.09 -24.10 -7.40
N THR A 98 28.73 -25.37 -7.23
CA THR A 98 29.57 -26.53 -7.57
C THR A 98 28.74 -27.48 -8.44
N GLY A 99 29.41 -28.17 -9.39
CA GLY A 99 28.77 -29.14 -10.27
C GLY A 99 28.08 -28.47 -11.49
N ARG A 100 27.02 -29.11 -11.98
CA ARG A 100 26.30 -28.64 -13.17
C ARG A 100 25.43 -27.43 -12.88
N VAL A 101 25.82 -26.29 -13.40
CA VAL A 101 25.13 -25.00 -13.19
C VAL A 101 24.09 -24.79 -14.31
N ARG A 102 22.85 -24.45 -13.93
CA ARG A 102 21.81 -24.02 -14.85
C ARG A 102 21.75 -22.51 -14.88
N ILE A 103 21.98 -21.92 -16.04
CA ILE A 103 21.89 -20.49 -16.29
C ILE A 103 20.56 -20.19 -16.96
N VAL A 104 19.86 -19.17 -16.47
CA VAL A 104 18.67 -18.59 -17.07
C VAL A 104 18.99 -17.17 -17.47
N SER A 105 18.80 -16.85 -18.74
CA SER A 105 19.07 -15.53 -19.31
C SER A 105 17.78 -14.88 -19.79
N PHE A 106 17.58 -13.67 -19.33
CA PHE A 106 16.60 -12.71 -19.82
C PHE A 106 17.39 -11.67 -20.62
N PRO A 107 17.53 -11.82 -21.94
CA PRO A 107 18.49 -11.03 -22.74
C PRO A 107 18.29 -9.53 -22.56
N GLY A 108 19.32 -8.83 -22.09
CA GLY A 108 19.24 -7.40 -21.79
C GLY A 108 18.66 -6.99 -20.42
N ALA A 109 18.10 -7.93 -19.65
CA ALA A 109 17.59 -7.67 -18.31
C ALA A 109 18.38 -8.41 -17.21
N ASP A 110 18.53 -9.73 -17.32
CA ASP A 110 19.20 -10.54 -16.30
C ASP A 110 19.87 -11.78 -16.89
N THR A 111 20.96 -12.21 -16.28
CA THR A 111 21.56 -13.53 -16.47
C THR A 111 21.91 -14.08 -15.09
N CYS A 112 21.30 -15.18 -14.69
CA CYS A 112 21.36 -15.66 -13.32
C CYS A 112 21.45 -17.19 -13.26
N ALA A 113 22.19 -17.70 -12.30
CA ALA A 113 22.15 -19.12 -11.97
C ALA A 113 20.87 -19.42 -11.17
N CYS A 114 19.93 -20.13 -11.80
CA CYS A 114 18.64 -20.43 -11.23
C CYS A 114 18.11 -21.80 -11.59
N CYS A 115 17.58 -22.54 -10.60
CA CYS A 115 17.00 -23.87 -10.77
C CYS A 115 15.46 -23.85 -10.87
N GLY A 116 14.81 -22.72 -10.69
CA GLY A 116 13.35 -22.60 -10.71
C GLY A 116 12.75 -22.69 -12.10
N THR A 117 11.42 -22.71 -12.16
CA THR A 117 10.66 -22.71 -13.42
C THR A 117 10.35 -21.28 -13.85
N HIS A 118 10.41 -21.02 -15.16
CA HIS A 118 10.20 -19.72 -15.78
C HIS A 118 9.25 -19.85 -16.97
N VAL A 119 8.67 -18.75 -17.39
CA VAL A 119 7.93 -18.65 -18.65
C VAL A 119 8.92 -18.73 -19.83
N SER A 120 8.44 -19.01 -21.04
CA SER A 120 9.31 -19.18 -22.23
C SER A 120 9.68 -17.85 -22.89
N SER A 121 8.88 -16.78 -22.68
CA SER A 121 9.20 -15.43 -23.12
C SER A 121 8.76 -14.39 -22.10
N SER A 122 9.36 -13.20 -22.14
CA SER A 122 9.03 -12.13 -21.18
C SER A 122 7.57 -11.68 -21.31
N GLY A 123 6.98 -11.71 -22.50
CA GLY A 123 5.58 -11.37 -22.72
C GLY A 123 4.60 -12.24 -21.95
N GLN A 124 4.95 -13.50 -21.66
CA GLN A 124 4.12 -14.39 -20.85
C GLN A 124 4.04 -13.99 -19.37
N VAL A 125 4.91 -13.11 -18.87
CA VAL A 125 4.76 -12.51 -17.54
C VAL A 125 3.52 -11.63 -17.49
N GLY A 126 3.15 -11.00 -18.60
CA GLY A 126 1.97 -10.17 -18.78
C GLY A 126 2.16 -8.75 -18.24
N LEU A 127 2.20 -8.60 -16.93
CA LEU A 127 2.33 -7.32 -16.25
C LEU A 127 3.07 -7.50 -14.92
N VAL A 128 3.91 -6.54 -14.56
CA VAL A 128 4.47 -6.39 -13.21
C VAL A 128 3.90 -5.15 -12.57
N LYS A 129 3.42 -5.26 -11.33
CA LYS A 129 3.02 -4.13 -10.49
C LYS A 129 3.80 -4.15 -9.19
N LEU A 130 4.55 -3.08 -8.93
CA LEU A 130 5.21 -2.85 -7.65
C LEU A 130 4.19 -2.22 -6.70
N LEU A 131 3.88 -2.91 -5.60
CA LEU A 131 2.81 -2.52 -4.66
C LEU A 131 3.32 -1.62 -3.55
N SER A 132 4.50 -1.94 -3.03
CA SER A 132 5.14 -1.19 -1.95
C SER A 132 6.65 -1.20 -2.09
N CYS A 133 7.30 -0.17 -1.57
CA CYS A 133 8.74 -0.12 -1.38
C CYS A 133 9.01 0.48 -0.01
N GLN A 134 9.59 -0.32 0.89
CA GLN A 134 9.83 0.07 2.27
C GLN A 134 11.31 -0.11 2.62
N LYS A 135 11.84 0.75 3.48
CA LYS A 135 13.20 0.57 4.01
C LYS A 135 13.33 -0.77 4.72
N PHE A 136 14.32 -1.53 4.34
CA PHE A 136 14.61 -2.83 4.93
C PHE A 136 16.11 -3.05 5.05
N ARG A 137 16.62 -3.16 6.28
CA ARG A 137 18.05 -3.24 6.60
C ARG A 137 18.81 -2.04 5.97
N SER A 138 19.83 -2.33 5.14
CA SER A 138 20.62 -1.33 4.43
C SER A 138 20.05 -0.91 3.07
N GLY A 139 18.89 -1.43 2.68
CA GLY A 139 18.27 -1.18 1.38
C GLY A 139 16.76 -1.13 1.47
N VAL A 140 16.06 -1.76 0.51
CA VAL A 140 14.61 -1.75 0.45
C VAL A 140 14.03 -3.14 0.28
N ARG A 141 12.83 -3.35 0.81
CA ARG A 141 11.92 -4.44 0.48
C ARG A 141 10.84 -3.93 -0.46
N ILE A 142 10.68 -4.60 -1.59
CA ILE A 142 9.63 -4.32 -2.56
C ILE A 142 8.66 -5.49 -2.57
N GLU A 143 7.37 -5.20 -2.45
CA GLU A 143 6.29 -6.13 -2.73
C GLU A 143 5.82 -5.93 -4.15
N LEU A 144 5.63 -7.04 -4.86
CA LEU A 144 5.18 -6.99 -6.25
C LEU A 144 4.29 -8.18 -6.60
N VAL A 145 3.53 -8.01 -7.67
CA VAL A 145 2.70 -9.04 -8.29
C VAL A 145 2.87 -9.03 -9.79
N CYS A 146 2.67 -10.20 -10.43
CA CYS A 146 2.79 -10.37 -11.87
C CYS A 146 1.52 -10.99 -12.46
N GLY A 147 1.36 -10.85 -13.77
CA GLY A 147 0.34 -11.53 -14.55
C GLY A 147 -1.08 -11.35 -14.01
N LYS A 148 -1.77 -12.47 -13.80
CA LYS A 148 -3.15 -12.44 -13.33
C LYS A 148 -3.30 -11.75 -11.98
N ARG A 149 -2.40 -11.97 -11.01
CA ARG A 149 -2.51 -11.30 -9.70
C ARG A 149 -2.37 -9.78 -9.82
N ALA A 150 -1.52 -9.29 -10.75
CA ALA A 150 -1.40 -7.86 -11.02
C ALA A 150 -2.71 -7.30 -11.60
N LEU A 151 -3.31 -7.99 -12.57
CA LEU A 151 -4.60 -7.62 -13.13
C LEU A 151 -5.71 -7.62 -12.09
N ASP A 152 -5.79 -8.66 -11.26
CA ASP A 152 -6.81 -8.77 -10.20
C ASP A 152 -6.64 -7.66 -9.16
N HIS A 153 -5.40 -7.30 -8.83
CA HIS A 153 -5.11 -6.17 -7.93
C HIS A 153 -5.61 -4.85 -8.52
N LEU A 154 -5.26 -4.55 -9.77
CA LEU A 154 -5.69 -3.33 -10.45
C LEU A 154 -7.21 -3.27 -10.59
N SER A 155 -7.86 -4.39 -10.91
CA SER A 155 -9.32 -4.48 -11.00
C SER A 155 -10.00 -4.17 -9.67
N ARG A 156 -9.49 -4.69 -8.56
CA ARG A 156 -10.01 -4.36 -7.21
C ARG A 156 -9.85 -2.88 -6.86
N VAL A 157 -8.68 -2.30 -7.14
CA VAL A 157 -8.42 -0.87 -6.90
C VAL A 157 -9.33 -0.01 -7.76
N TRP A 158 -9.53 -0.39 -9.03
CA TRP A 158 -10.43 0.30 -9.95
C TRP A 158 -11.88 0.26 -9.44
N GLU A 159 -12.36 -0.91 -9.01
CA GLU A 159 -13.72 -1.07 -8.47
C GLU A 159 -13.94 -0.23 -7.21
N GLN A 160 -12.98 -0.23 -6.27
CA GLN A 160 -13.05 0.63 -5.08
C GLN A 160 -13.10 2.11 -5.45
N ASN A 161 -12.27 2.54 -6.39
CA ASN A 161 -12.29 3.93 -6.87
C ASN A 161 -13.61 4.28 -7.56
N HIS A 162 -14.20 3.35 -8.31
CA HIS A 162 -15.51 3.53 -8.94
C HIS A 162 -16.62 3.70 -7.90
N GLN A 163 -16.61 2.91 -6.82
CA GLN A 163 -17.56 3.07 -5.70
C GLN A 163 -17.40 4.45 -5.04
N ILE A 164 -16.17 4.90 -4.77
CA ILE A 164 -15.90 6.24 -4.22
C ILE A 164 -16.39 7.33 -5.19
N SER A 165 -16.13 7.18 -6.49
CA SER A 165 -16.60 8.06 -7.56
C SER A 165 -18.13 8.24 -7.51
N ASN A 166 -18.87 7.14 -7.36
CA ASN A 166 -20.34 7.17 -7.25
C ASN A 166 -20.82 7.85 -5.96
N LEU A 167 -20.22 7.53 -4.81
CA LEU A 167 -20.56 8.14 -3.52
C LEU A 167 -20.36 9.66 -3.52
N LEU A 168 -19.32 10.13 -4.19
CA LEU A 168 -18.95 11.55 -4.22
C LEU A 168 -19.51 12.29 -5.44
N SER A 169 -20.24 11.61 -6.33
CA SER A 169 -20.69 12.16 -7.62
C SER A 169 -19.55 12.84 -8.38
N ALA A 170 -18.36 12.25 -8.35
CA ALA A 170 -17.13 12.75 -8.95
C ALA A 170 -16.65 11.80 -10.05
N LYS A 171 -15.90 12.29 -11.04
CA LYS A 171 -15.26 11.42 -12.04
C LYS A 171 -14.17 10.56 -11.38
N ALA A 172 -13.93 9.36 -11.91
CA ALA A 172 -12.97 8.41 -11.36
C ALA A 172 -11.54 8.98 -11.17
N GLY A 173 -11.10 9.90 -12.04
CA GLY A 173 -9.79 10.57 -11.91
C GLY A 173 -9.80 11.79 -10.96
N GLU A 174 -10.95 12.17 -10.41
CA GLU A 174 -11.12 13.36 -9.57
C GLU A 174 -11.51 13.02 -8.12
N THR A 175 -11.56 11.74 -7.76
CA THR A 175 -12.01 11.25 -6.45
C THR A 175 -11.19 11.81 -5.30
N ALA A 176 -9.86 11.90 -5.44
CA ALA A 176 -8.99 12.47 -4.41
C ALA A 176 -9.31 13.95 -4.14
N GLY A 177 -9.56 14.75 -5.19
CA GLY A 177 -9.99 16.14 -5.06
C GLY A 177 -11.37 16.28 -4.43
N ALA A 178 -12.30 15.37 -4.74
CA ALA A 178 -13.62 15.35 -4.12
C ALA A 178 -13.56 15.01 -2.62
N VAL A 179 -12.71 14.06 -2.22
CA VAL A 179 -12.47 13.76 -0.80
C VAL A 179 -11.87 14.97 -0.09
N ALA A 180 -10.88 15.65 -0.69
CA ALA A 180 -10.28 16.84 -0.09
C ALA A 180 -11.32 17.94 0.17
N ARG A 181 -12.19 18.24 -0.80
CA ARG A 181 -13.31 19.20 -0.63
C ARG A 181 -14.26 18.78 0.49
N LEU A 182 -14.65 17.51 0.53
CA LEU A 182 -15.54 17.00 1.59
C LEU A 182 -14.93 17.14 2.98
N LEU A 183 -13.62 16.90 3.12
CA LEU A 183 -12.91 17.11 4.39
C LEU A 183 -12.88 18.58 4.79
N GLU A 184 -12.67 19.50 3.87
CA GLU A 184 -12.67 20.96 4.11
C GLU A 184 -14.06 21.45 4.50
N GLU A 185 -15.11 21.02 3.79
CA GLU A 185 -16.51 21.32 4.14
C GLU A 185 -16.86 20.79 5.54
N ASN A 186 -16.46 19.56 5.85
CA ASN A 186 -16.70 18.97 7.17
C ASN A 186 -16.00 19.77 8.28
N GLN A 187 -14.75 20.21 8.05
CA GLN A 187 -14.02 21.04 9.00
C GLN A 187 -14.70 22.41 9.20
N THR A 188 -15.16 23.03 8.11
CA THR A 188 -15.90 24.29 8.13
C THR A 188 -17.21 24.16 8.92
N LEU A 189 -17.99 23.08 8.66
CA LEU A 189 -19.24 22.82 9.38
C LEU A 189 -19.01 22.56 10.86
N LYS A 190 -17.96 21.82 11.23
CA LYS A 190 -17.56 21.64 12.64
C LYS A 190 -17.22 22.98 13.32
N GLY A 191 -16.48 23.85 12.65
CA GLY A 191 -16.16 25.17 13.16
C GLY A 191 -17.40 26.06 13.36
N ARG A 192 -18.34 26.03 12.39
CA ARG A 192 -19.61 26.76 12.50
C ARG A 192 -20.48 26.21 13.63
N LEU A 193 -20.56 24.90 13.78
CA LEU A 193 -21.27 24.26 14.91
C LEU A 193 -20.68 24.71 16.24
N ALA A 194 -19.35 24.63 16.37
CA ALA A 194 -18.67 25.06 17.60
C ALA A 194 -18.95 26.52 17.93
N ALA A 195 -18.93 27.44 16.97
CA ALA A 195 -19.24 28.87 17.20
C ALA A 195 -20.70 29.09 17.63
N LEU A 196 -21.67 28.36 17.07
CA LEU A 196 -23.07 28.40 17.47
C LEU A 196 -23.25 27.85 18.91
N GLU A 197 -22.58 26.73 19.22
CA GLU A 197 -22.56 26.18 20.59
C GLU A 197 -21.96 27.15 21.59
N ASP A 198 -20.82 27.80 21.27
CA ASP A 198 -20.17 28.77 22.15
C ASP A 198 -21.09 30.00 22.45
N THR A 199 -21.81 30.47 21.42
CA THR A 199 -22.81 31.53 21.59
C THR A 199 -23.93 31.07 22.53
N ARG A 200 -24.43 29.86 22.38
CA ARG A 200 -25.44 29.27 23.28
C ARG A 200 -24.90 29.07 24.71
N PHE A 201 -23.65 28.58 24.82
CA PHE A 201 -23.02 28.34 26.13
C PHE A 201 -22.76 29.65 26.89
N ALA A 202 -22.37 30.71 26.20
CA ALA A 202 -22.25 32.04 26.80
C ALA A 202 -23.60 32.55 27.33
N ALA A 203 -24.70 32.34 26.60
CA ALA A 203 -26.04 32.70 27.05
C ALA A 203 -26.48 31.87 28.26
N LEU A 204 -26.19 30.59 28.31
CA LEU A 204 -26.45 29.72 29.46
C LEU A 204 -25.59 30.12 30.66
N ALA A 205 -24.31 30.42 30.47
CA ALA A 205 -23.41 30.89 31.50
C ALA A 205 -23.92 32.18 32.15
N GLU A 206 -24.46 33.10 31.34
CA GLU A 206 -25.07 34.33 31.84
C GLU A 206 -26.38 34.04 32.61
N GLN A 207 -27.21 33.12 32.14
CA GLN A 207 -28.46 32.71 32.81
C GLN A 207 -28.20 32.13 34.21
N TYR A 208 -27.08 31.42 34.39
CA TYR A 208 -26.70 30.75 35.64
C TYR A 208 -25.64 31.54 36.43
N ARG A 209 -25.46 32.83 36.14
CA ARG A 209 -24.55 33.71 36.86
C ARG A 209 -24.88 33.72 38.36
N ASP A 210 -23.88 33.50 39.19
CA ASP A 210 -23.98 33.50 40.67
C ASP A 210 -24.98 32.48 41.23
N ALA A 211 -25.37 31.46 40.47
CA ALA A 211 -26.33 30.45 40.88
C ALA A 211 -25.76 29.41 41.90
N GLY A 212 -24.46 29.40 42.13
CA GLY A 212 -23.77 28.45 43.00
C GLY A 212 -23.51 27.12 42.36
N ASP A 213 -23.64 26.01 43.10
CA ASP A 213 -23.43 24.63 42.62
C ASP A 213 -24.53 24.21 41.62
N LEU A 214 -24.13 23.72 40.44
CA LEU A 214 -25.04 23.40 39.33
C LEU A 214 -24.86 21.99 38.78
N LEU A 215 -25.98 21.39 38.40
CA LEU A 215 -26.07 20.20 37.57
C LEU A 215 -26.83 20.55 36.30
N LEU A 216 -26.18 20.40 35.14
CA LEU A 216 -26.77 20.69 33.84
C LEU A 216 -26.90 19.40 33.00
N PHE A 217 -28.08 19.27 32.41
CA PHE A 217 -28.39 18.17 31.52
C PHE A 217 -28.73 18.71 30.14
N GLU A 218 -27.91 18.36 29.14
CA GLU A 218 -28.05 18.82 27.77
C GLU A 218 -28.04 17.64 26.81
N GLU A 219 -28.94 17.65 25.85
CA GLU A 219 -29.01 16.55 24.88
C GLU A 219 -28.07 16.81 23.68
N GLY A 220 -27.51 15.72 23.12
CA GLY A 220 -26.83 15.75 21.82
C GLY A 220 -25.47 16.42 21.78
N LEU A 221 -24.91 16.82 22.91
CA LEU A 221 -23.57 17.42 22.97
C LEU A 221 -22.48 16.35 22.80
N SER A 222 -21.47 16.66 21.99
CA SER A 222 -20.24 15.89 21.92
C SER A 222 -19.45 16.01 23.22
N PRO A 223 -18.52 15.09 23.54
CA PRO A 223 -17.65 15.23 24.72
C PRO A 223 -16.86 16.55 24.76
N ASP A 224 -16.47 17.06 23.59
CA ASP A 224 -15.78 18.36 23.50
C ASP A 224 -16.72 19.55 23.74
N SER A 225 -17.91 19.53 23.16
CA SER A 225 -18.97 20.53 23.38
C SER A 225 -19.37 20.56 24.84
N LEU A 226 -19.51 19.38 25.49
CA LEU A 226 -19.85 19.27 26.88
C LEU A 226 -18.77 19.90 27.81
N ARG A 227 -17.49 19.68 27.48
CA ARG A 227 -16.36 20.31 28.19
C ARG A 227 -16.37 21.84 28.05
N ARG A 228 -16.66 22.34 26.82
CA ARG A 228 -16.76 23.79 26.57
C ARG A 228 -17.93 24.42 27.33
N LEU A 229 -19.09 23.77 27.37
CA LEU A 229 -20.23 24.19 28.17
C LEU A 229 -19.88 24.28 29.67
N ALA A 230 -19.28 23.20 30.20
CA ALA A 230 -18.89 23.16 31.61
C ALA A 230 -17.89 24.28 31.96
N ALA A 231 -16.90 24.52 31.07
CA ALA A 231 -15.94 25.62 31.26
C ALA A 231 -16.64 26.98 31.27
N ALA A 232 -17.51 27.27 30.31
CA ALA A 232 -18.22 28.56 30.22
C ALA A 232 -19.10 28.82 31.44
N VAL A 233 -19.85 27.83 31.93
CA VAL A 233 -20.73 27.97 33.09
C VAL A 233 -19.92 28.08 34.39
N LEU A 234 -18.83 27.31 34.54
CA LEU A 234 -17.97 27.33 35.71
C LEU A 234 -17.35 28.71 35.98
N GLU A 235 -17.05 29.48 34.93
CA GLU A 235 -16.50 30.83 35.03
C GLU A 235 -17.47 31.83 35.68
N THR A 236 -18.79 31.58 35.63
CA THR A 236 -19.81 32.55 36.02
C THR A 236 -20.70 32.12 37.17
N CYS A 237 -20.86 30.80 37.41
CA CYS A 237 -21.85 30.28 38.35
C CYS A 237 -21.53 30.52 39.83
N GLY A 238 -20.27 30.82 40.18
CA GLY A 238 -19.85 31.09 41.55
C GLY A 238 -19.78 29.83 42.46
N GLY A 239 -19.87 28.63 41.86
CA GLY A 239 -19.84 27.33 42.57
C GLY A 239 -19.19 26.24 41.72
N ARG A 240 -19.58 25.00 41.96
CA ARG A 240 -19.16 23.83 41.17
C ARG A 240 -20.17 23.55 40.09
N CYS A 241 -19.69 23.13 38.89
CA CYS A 241 -20.55 22.76 37.77
C CYS A 241 -20.27 21.33 37.34
N ALA A 242 -21.33 20.53 37.15
CA ALA A 242 -21.26 19.27 36.47
C ALA A 242 -22.27 19.25 35.30
N CYS A 243 -21.76 18.91 34.11
CA CYS A 243 -22.56 18.86 32.90
C CYS A 243 -22.67 17.42 32.39
N PHE A 244 -23.87 17.04 32.02
CA PHE A 244 -24.17 15.72 31.49
C PHE A 244 -24.86 15.84 30.15
N SER A 245 -24.47 14.97 29.19
CA SER A 245 -25.13 14.85 27.87
C SER A 245 -25.73 13.48 27.70
N GLY A 246 -27.05 13.45 27.46
CA GLY A 246 -27.78 12.17 27.29
C GLY A 246 -29.29 12.36 27.53
N GLN A 247 -29.97 11.21 27.55
CA GLN A 247 -31.41 11.13 27.79
C GLN A 247 -31.72 10.02 28.78
N ASP A 248 -32.83 10.15 29.49
CA ASP A 248 -33.34 9.08 30.34
C ASP A 248 -33.58 7.81 29.52
N GLY A 249 -33.09 6.69 30.02
CA GLY A 249 -33.18 5.40 29.34
C GLY A 249 -32.03 5.04 28.38
N SER A 250 -31.23 6.02 27.91
CA SER A 250 -30.05 5.78 27.05
C SER A 250 -28.70 6.02 27.77
N GLY A 251 -28.74 6.57 28.98
CA GLY A 251 -27.57 6.91 29.78
C GLY A 251 -27.00 8.28 29.47
N TYR A 252 -26.10 8.73 30.35
CA TYR A 252 -25.48 10.05 30.30
C TYR A 252 -23.97 9.94 30.15
N ARG A 253 -23.38 10.90 29.42
CA ARG A 253 -21.93 11.17 29.35
C ARG A 253 -21.61 12.44 30.15
N TYR A 254 -20.42 12.49 30.74
CA TYR A 254 -19.92 13.61 31.52
C TYR A 254 -18.47 13.91 31.19
#